data_0a0519e14a6f786d429cd2856081c4f2
#
_entry.id   0a0519e14a6f786d429cd2856081c4f2
#
_cell.length_a   1.000
_cell.length_b   1.000
_cell.length_c   1.000
_cell.angle_alpha   90.00
_cell.angle_beta   90.00
_cell.angle_gamma   90.00
#
_symmetry.space_group_name_H-M   'P 1'
#
loop_
_entity.id
_entity.type
_entity.pdbx_description
1 polymer ?
#
loop_
_entity_poly.entity_id
_entity_poly.type
_entity_poly.pdbx_seq_one_letter_code
_entity_poly.pdbx_strand_id
1 'polypeptide(L)'
;MQTPWEYRYAHRMQKMGSSVIRELLKFTEQPDIISFAGGLPAPEVFPVKEFREACNYVLDHFGPQALQYSTTEGYRPLREMIARHTARYSVEVTPDNILITSGSQQALDFIGRLFLNRGDYIVVESPTYLGALQAWNAYGAQYIPVRADEDGMIVDELEAALRIGPKFIYVLPNFQNPGGSTLSLERRHKLIEIADKYGVPIVEDDPYGQLRYDGDHIPSIMSLDSEYRGPNGGHYSGNVIYLSTFSKLLAPGL
;
A
#
# COMPACT_ATOMS: atom_id res chain seq x y z
N MET A 1 -9.01 23.02 -37.30
CA MET A 1 -9.79 21.91 -36.69
C MET A 1 -9.12 21.56 -35.36
N GLN A 2 -9.88 21.54 -34.30
CA GLN A 2 -9.36 21.01 -33.03
C GLN A 2 -9.27 19.49 -33.14
N THR A 3 -8.17 18.91 -32.61
CA THR A 3 -8.01 17.45 -32.56
C THR A 3 -9.05 16.87 -31.60
N PRO A 4 -9.90 15.94 -32.03
CA PRO A 4 -10.87 15.30 -31.14
C PRO A 4 -10.14 14.29 -30.24
N TRP A 5 -9.72 14.75 -29.08
CA TRP A 5 -8.93 13.96 -28.10
C TRP A 5 -9.61 12.67 -27.68
N GLU A 6 -10.94 12.65 -27.62
CA GLU A 6 -11.75 11.48 -27.20
C GLU A 6 -11.45 10.23 -28.06
N TYR A 7 -11.19 10.41 -29.35
CA TYR A 7 -10.82 9.29 -30.25
C TYR A 7 -9.35 8.83 -30.08
N ARG A 8 -8.57 9.55 -29.30
CA ARG A 8 -7.15 9.23 -29.06
C ARG A 8 -6.92 8.56 -27.72
N TYR A 9 -7.89 8.58 -26.82
CA TYR A 9 -7.77 7.97 -25.51
C TYR A 9 -7.68 6.45 -25.62
N ALA A 10 -6.83 5.86 -24.76
CA ALA A 10 -6.76 4.41 -24.64
C ALA A 10 -8.08 3.86 -24.07
N HIS A 11 -8.46 2.66 -24.45
CA HIS A 11 -9.68 2.00 -23.98
C HIS A 11 -9.81 1.96 -22.45
N ARG A 12 -8.69 1.86 -21.73
CA ARG A 12 -8.68 1.88 -20.27
C ARG A 12 -9.23 3.18 -19.67
N MET A 13 -9.15 4.30 -20.38
CA MET A 13 -9.69 5.60 -19.92
C MET A 13 -11.20 5.58 -19.74
N GLN A 14 -11.92 4.71 -20.44
CA GLN A 14 -13.37 4.56 -20.28
C GLN A 14 -13.78 4.04 -18.88
N LYS A 15 -12.85 3.32 -18.21
CA LYS A 15 -13.04 2.78 -16.86
C LYS A 15 -12.38 3.64 -15.76
N MET A 16 -11.65 4.69 -16.14
CA MET A 16 -11.00 5.62 -15.23
C MET A 16 -11.88 6.85 -15.04
N GLY A 17 -12.73 6.83 -14.03
CA GLY A 17 -13.49 7.99 -13.59
C GLY A 17 -12.69 8.89 -12.65
N SER A 18 -13.15 10.14 -12.46
CA SER A 18 -12.66 10.97 -11.36
C SER A 18 -12.97 10.29 -10.02
N SER A 19 -12.08 10.46 -9.05
CA SER A 19 -12.33 9.96 -7.69
C SER A 19 -13.49 10.74 -7.06
N VAL A 20 -14.58 10.05 -6.72
CA VAL A 20 -15.73 10.64 -6.02
C VAL A 20 -15.25 11.36 -4.74
N ILE A 21 -14.27 10.79 -4.03
CA ILE A 21 -13.69 11.40 -2.83
C ILE A 21 -13.03 12.74 -3.18
N ARG A 22 -12.27 12.83 -4.28
CA ARG A 22 -11.63 14.10 -4.70
C ARG A 22 -12.65 15.16 -5.13
N GLU A 23 -13.73 14.75 -5.76
CA GLU A 23 -14.81 15.70 -6.08
C GLU A 23 -15.47 16.22 -4.80
N LEU A 24 -15.68 15.37 -3.80
CA LEU A 24 -16.19 15.80 -2.49
C LEU A 24 -15.21 16.75 -1.77
N LEU A 25 -13.90 16.50 -1.86
CA LEU A 25 -12.89 17.37 -1.22
C LEU A 25 -12.92 18.82 -1.75
N LYS A 26 -13.35 19.05 -2.99
CA LYS A 26 -13.54 20.42 -3.51
C LYS A 26 -14.60 21.21 -2.74
N PHE A 27 -15.59 20.55 -2.16
CA PHE A 27 -16.60 21.20 -1.34
C PHE A 27 -16.09 21.50 0.08
N THR A 28 -15.11 20.74 0.55
CA THR A 28 -14.57 20.88 1.92
C THR A 28 -13.60 22.05 2.07
N GLU A 29 -13.17 22.67 0.95
CA GLU A 29 -12.36 23.89 0.96
C GLU A 29 -13.18 25.15 1.31
N GLN A 30 -14.50 25.05 1.38
CA GLN A 30 -15.36 26.17 1.74
C GLN A 30 -15.36 26.40 3.25
N PRO A 31 -15.10 27.62 3.73
CA PRO A 31 -14.82 27.88 5.16
C PRO A 31 -16.00 27.66 6.12
N ASP A 32 -17.21 27.55 5.59
CA ASP A 32 -18.47 27.35 6.32
C ASP A 32 -18.94 25.88 6.34
N ILE A 33 -18.15 24.97 5.74
CA ILE A 33 -18.47 23.54 5.70
C ILE A 33 -17.61 22.77 6.73
N ILE A 34 -18.29 22.07 7.63
CA ILE A 34 -17.65 21.07 8.51
C ILE A 34 -17.67 19.73 7.77
N SER A 35 -16.51 19.24 7.36
CA SER A 35 -16.39 18.01 6.59
C SER A 35 -16.19 16.79 7.49
N PHE A 36 -17.00 15.75 7.25
CA PHE A 36 -16.82 14.41 7.77
C PHE A 36 -16.48 13.40 6.65
N ALA A 37 -16.13 13.88 5.45
CA ALA A 37 -15.99 13.03 4.27
C ALA A 37 -14.61 12.43 4.10
N GLY A 38 -13.54 13.17 4.29
CA GLY A 38 -12.17 12.70 4.07
C GLY A 38 -11.28 13.03 5.26
N GLY A 39 -10.55 12.05 5.78
CA GLY A 39 -9.61 12.22 6.88
C GLY A 39 -8.33 12.91 6.42
N LEU A 40 -8.31 14.24 6.35
CA LEU A 40 -7.07 14.98 6.17
C LEU A 40 -6.37 15.16 7.52
N PRO A 41 -5.03 15.00 7.58
CA PRO A 41 -4.28 15.33 8.79
C PRO A 41 -4.43 16.82 9.13
N ALA A 42 -4.42 17.14 10.43
CA ALA A 42 -4.43 18.51 10.90
C ALA A 42 -3.17 19.27 10.43
N PRO A 43 -3.29 20.40 9.70
CA PRO A 43 -2.12 21.09 9.12
C PRO A 43 -1.11 21.58 10.17
N GLU A 44 -1.57 21.91 11.35
CA GLU A 44 -0.79 22.43 12.46
C GLU A 44 0.15 21.41 13.10
N VAL A 45 -0.05 20.12 12.87
CA VAL A 45 0.84 19.06 13.40
C VAL A 45 1.98 18.69 12.44
N PHE A 46 2.00 19.25 11.23
CA PHE A 46 3.09 18.96 10.31
C PHE A 46 4.43 19.52 10.82
N PRO A 47 5.52 18.74 10.76
CA PRO A 47 6.83 19.12 11.27
C PRO A 47 7.56 20.09 10.30
N VAL A 48 6.95 21.23 9.98
CA VAL A 48 7.43 22.17 8.96
C VAL A 48 8.81 22.73 9.29
N LYS A 49 9.09 23.00 10.60
CA LYS A 49 10.36 23.53 11.04
C LYS A 49 11.47 22.49 10.88
N GLU A 50 11.24 21.29 11.37
CA GLU A 50 12.18 20.16 11.32
C GLU A 50 12.46 19.76 9.87
N PHE A 51 11.42 19.80 9.03
CA PHE A 51 11.56 19.49 7.61
C PHE A 51 12.41 20.55 6.88
N ARG A 52 12.22 21.83 7.19
CA ARG A 52 13.06 22.91 6.65
C ARG A 52 14.53 22.77 7.06
N GLU A 53 14.77 22.45 8.33
CA GLU A 53 16.13 22.21 8.84
C GLU A 53 16.78 21.03 8.13
N ALA A 54 16.06 19.93 7.93
CA ALA A 54 16.54 18.76 7.20
C ALA A 54 16.84 19.09 5.72
N CYS A 55 15.98 19.84 5.04
CA CYS A 55 16.22 20.29 3.65
C CYS A 55 17.48 21.14 3.54
N ASN A 56 17.64 22.13 4.43
CA ASN A 56 18.85 22.98 4.45
C ASN A 56 20.10 22.13 4.69
N TYR A 57 20.06 21.24 5.68
CA TYR A 57 21.19 20.35 5.98
C TYR A 57 21.59 19.51 4.76
N VAL A 58 20.62 18.93 4.05
CA VAL A 58 20.89 18.12 2.84
C VAL A 58 21.49 18.96 1.74
N LEU A 59 20.97 20.16 1.48
CA LEU A 59 21.48 21.05 0.44
C LEU A 59 22.87 21.56 0.75
N ASP A 60 23.15 21.89 2.00
CA ASP A 60 24.45 22.41 2.45
C ASP A 60 25.55 21.34 2.40
N HIS A 61 25.23 20.08 2.73
CA HIS A 61 26.22 19.00 2.87
C HIS A 61 26.26 18.04 1.69
N PHE A 62 25.14 17.84 1.00
CA PHE A 62 24.95 16.84 -0.05
C PHE A 62 24.27 17.40 -1.31
N GLY A 63 24.25 18.73 -1.48
CA GLY A 63 23.52 19.41 -2.55
C GLY A 63 23.76 18.82 -3.94
N PRO A 64 25.01 18.65 -4.41
CA PRO A 64 25.28 18.06 -5.72
C PRO A 64 24.69 16.65 -5.88
N GLN A 65 24.75 15.80 -4.86
CA GLN A 65 24.20 14.44 -4.87
C GLN A 65 22.68 14.46 -4.81
N ALA A 66 22.10 15.33 -3.98
CA ALA A 66 20.65 15.44 -3.81
C ALA A 66 19.93 15.94 -5.07
N LEU A 67 20.63 16.69 -5.92
CA LEU A 67 20.10 17.25 -7.17
C LEU A 67 20.47 16.40 -8.41
N GLN A 68 21.22 15.32 -8.24
CA GLN A 68 21.65 14.44 -9.32
C GLN A 68 20.67 13.28 -9.55
N TYR A 69 20.73 12.66 -10.72
CA TYR A 69 20.08 11.37 -10.98
C TYR A 69 20.52 10.31 -9.97
N SER A 70 19.62 9.43 -9.58
CA SER A 70 19.86 8.33 -8.65
C SER A 70 19.50 6.99 -9.25
N THR A 71 19.69 5.90 -8.48
CA THR A 71 19.31 4.54 -8.90
C THR A 71 17.80 4.38 -8.98
N THR A 72 17.35 3.47 -9.83
CA THR A 72 15.91 3.17 -10.03
C THR A 72 15.23 2.73 -8.74
N GLU A 73 15.93 1.98 -7.90
CA GLU A 73 15.42 1.48 -6.62
C GLU A 73 15.27 2.58 -5.57
N GLY A 74 15.85 3.74 -5.81
CA GLY A 74 15.83 4.87 -4.89
C GLY A 74 17.11 4.99 -4.05
N TYR A 75 17.23 6.10 -3.33
CA TYR A 75 18.41 6.49 -2.58
C TYR A 75 18.82 5.45 -1.55
N ARG A 76 20.02 4.87 -1.71
CA ARG A 76 20.48 3.73 -0.90
C ARG A 76 20.48 4.00 0.60
N PRO A 77 20.95 5.15 1.12
CA PRO A 77 20.90 5.42 2.57
C PRO A 77 19.46 5.42 3.12
N LEU A 78 18.46 5.86 2.34
CA LEU A 78 17.07 5.80 2.75
C LEU A 78 16.60 4.34 2.82
N ARG A 79 16.94 3.51 1.83
CA ARG A 79 16.62 2.07 1.83
C ARG A 79 17.28 1.34 3.01
N GLU A 80 18.52 1.67 3.34
CA GLU A 80 19.22 1.15 4.53
C GLU A 80 18.54 1.57 5.84
N MET A 81 18.05 2.81 5.92
CA MET A 81 17.30 3.29 7.08
C MET A 81 15.97 2.54 7.22
N ILE A 82 15.24 2.34 6.11
CA ILE A 82 13.98 1.58 6.10
C ILE A 82 14.25 0.13 6.50
N ALA A 83 15.30 -0.52 5.97
CA ALA A 83 15.67 -1.88 6.35
C ALA A 83 15.91 -2.00 7.87
N ARG A 84 16.68 -1.08 8.46
CA ARG A 84 16.88 -1.04 9.92
C ARG A 84 15.59 -0.77 10.70
N HIS A 85 14.69 0.05 10.16
CA HIS A 85 13.41 0.32 10.79
C HIS A 85 12.51 -0.92 10.77
N THR A 86 12.42 -1.58 9.62
CA THR A 86 11.63 -2.81 9.44
C THR A 86 12.14 -3.95 10.35
N ALA A 87 13.45 -4.08 10.51
CA ALA A 87 14.04 -5.08 11.40
C ALA A 87 13.63 -4.95 12.88
N ARG A 88 13.20 -3.76 13.33
CA ARG A 88 12.67 -3.56 14.69
C ARG A 88 11.33 -4.25 14.92
N TYR A 89 10.63 -4.57 13.85
CA TYR A 89 9.32 -5.22 13.86
C TYR A 89 9.39 -6.69 13.43
N SER A 90 10.56 -7.32 13.53
CA SER A 90 10.84 -8.75 13.37
C SER A 90 11.23 -9.27 11.97
N VAL A 91 11.31 -8.44 10.95
CA VAL A 91 11.78 -8.90 9.63
C VAL A 91 13.14 -8.31 9.28
N GLU A 92 14.13 -9.17 9.11
CA GLU A 92 15.40 -8.78 8.50
C GLU A 92 15.25 -8.71 6.99
N VAL A 93 15.24 -7.49 6.46
CA VAL A 93 15.32 -7.20 5.02
C VAL A 93 16.62 -6.46 4.72
N THR A 94 17.11 -6.63 3.51
CA THR A 94 18.25 -5.86 3.01
C THR A 94 17.76 -4.64 2.22
N PRO A 95 18.59 -3.64 1.99
CA PRO A 95 18.24 -2.54 1.10
C PRO A 95 17.79 -2.99 -0.30
N ASP A 96 18.24 -4.17 -0.75
CA ASP A 96 17.92 -4.70 -2.08
C ASP A 96 16.51 -5.32 -2.15
N ASN A 97 15.85 -5.50 -1.00
CA ASN A 97 14.43 -5.85 -0.92
C ASN A 97 13.50 -4.62 -0.99
N ILE A 98 14.04 -3.39 -1.06
CA ILE A 98 13.28 -2.16 -0.91
C ILE A 98 13.33 -1.33 -2.19
N LEU A 99 12.15 -0.95 -2.67
CA LEU A 99 11.95 -0.01 -3.76
C LEU A 99 11.24 1.24 -3.23
N ILE A 100 11.81 2.43 -3.48
CA ILE A 100 11.19 3.70 -3.16
C ILE A 100 10.30 4.14 -4.30
N THR A 101 9.06 4.52 -3.97
CA THR A 101 8.06 4.99 -4.94
C THR A 101 7.49 6.35 -4.51
N SER A 102 6.84 7.05 -5.43
CA SER A 102 6.08 8.27 -5.13
C SER A 102 4.74 7.90 -4.47
N GLY A 103 4.82 7.47 -3.21
CA GLY A 103 3.69 6.99 -2.42
C GLY A 103 3.18 5.60 -2.83
N SER A 104 2.30 5.03 -2.00
CA SER A 104 1.73 3.69 -2.22
C SER A 104 0.93 3.59 -3.51
N GLN A 105 0.34 4.68 -4.01
CA GLN A 105 -0.42 4.67 -5.25
C GLN A 105 0.43 4.27 -6.46
N GLN A 106 1.69 4.72 -6.52
CA GLN A 106 2.61 4.30 -7.58
C GLN A 106 3.01 2.82 -7.41
N ALA A 107 3.18 2.35 -6.18
CA ALA A 107 3.45 0.94 -5.92
C ALA A 107 2.29 0.05 -6.37
N LEU A 108 1.04 0.44 -6.09
CA LEU A 108 -0.15 -0.27 -6.58
C LEU A 108 -0.22 -0.30 -8.12
N ASP A 109 0.13 0.81 -8.79
CA ASP A 109 0.21 0.84 -10.27
C ASP A 109 1.29 -0.11 -10.79
N PHE A 110 2.47 -0.15 -10.16
CA PHE A 110 3.54 -1.07 -10.54
C PHE A 110 3.14 -2.54 -10.36
N ILE A 111 2.45 -2.88 -9.29
CA ILE A 111 1.91 -4.22 -9.07
C ILE A 111 0.91 -4.58 -10.18
N GLY A 112 0.00 -3.66 -10.51
CA GLY A 112 -0.92 -3.85 -11.62
C GLY A 112 -0.21 -4.07 -12.95
N ARG A 113 0.81 -3.27 -13.25
CA ARG A 113 1.62 -3.38 -14.46
C ARG A 113 2.41 -4.70 -14.53
N LEU A 114 2.90 -5.17 -13.40
CA LEU A 114 3.73 -6.38 -13.31
C LEU A 114 2.91 -7.66 -13.41
N PHE A 115 1.75 -7.72 -12.76
CA PHE A 115 1.02 -8.98 -12.57
C PHE A 115 -0.25 -9.11 -13.42
N LEU A 116 -0.85 -8.00 -13.91
CA LEU A 116 -2.20 -8.04 -14.46
C LEU A 116 -2.26 -7.91 -15.97
N ASN A 117 -2.95 -8.86 -16.58
CA ASN A 117 -3.53 -8.74 -17.90
C ASN A 117 -5.03 -8.46 -17.77
N ARG A 118 -5.64 -7.99 -18.86
CA ARG A 118 -7.08 -7.75 -18.91
C ARG A 118 -7.86 -9.03 -18.63
N GLY A 119 -8.73 -8.99 -17.62
CA GLY A 119 -9.57 -10.12 -17.21
C GLY A 119 -8.96 -10.99 -16.11
N ASP A 120 -7.72 -10.74 -15.68
CA ASP A 120 -7.13 -11.44 -14.54
C ASP A 120 -7.86 -11.08 -13.24
N TYR A 121 -7.92 -12.05 -12.33
CA TYR A 121 -8.60 -11.92 -11.05
C TYR A 121 -7.65 -11.51 -9.93
N ILE A 122 -8.18 -10.70 -9.01
CA ILE A 122 -7.55 -10.31 -7.73
C ILE A 122 -8.54 -10.63 -6.61
N VAL A 123 -8.08 -11.25 -5.54
CA VAL A 123 -8.86 -11.35 -4.30
C VAL A 123 -8.71 -10.07 -3.51
N VAL A 124 -9.83 -9.52 -3.04
CA VAL A 124 -9.88 -8.30 -2.24
C VAL A 124 -10.85 -8.46 -1.07
N GLU A 125 -10.66 -7.70 -0.01
CA GLU A 125 -11.63 -7.57 1.06
C GLU A 125 -12.92 -6.89 0.55
N SER A 126 -14.03 -7.15 1.21
CA SER A 126 -15.30 -6.48 0.92
C SER A 126 -15.89 -5.86 2.20
N PRO A 127 -15.84 -4.52 2.34
CA PRO A 127 -15.29 -3.51 1.41
C PRO A 127 -13.75 -3.47 1.36
N THR A 128 -13.18 -2.79 0.33
CA THR A 128 -11.73 -2.60 0.20
C THR A 128 -11.36 -1.17 -0.21
N TYR A 129 -10.06 -0.87 -0.22
CA TYR A 129 -9.56 0.47 -0.53
C TYR A 129 -9.81 0.86 -1.99
N LEU A 130 -10.55 1.95 -2.17
CA LEU A 130 -10.94 2.45 -3.49
C LEU A 130 -9.74 2.82 -4.37
N GLY A 131 -8.65 3.33 -3.77
CA GLY A 131 -7.45 3.72 -4.50
C GLY A 131 -6.76 2.54 -5.18
N ALA A 132 -6.77 1.35 -4.56
CA ALA A 132 -6.27 0.13 -5.17
C ALA A 132 -7.12 -0.31 -6.35
N LEU A 133 -8.45 -0.32 -6.19
CA LEU A 133 -9.38 -0.64 -7.29
C LEU A 133 -9.18 0.32 -8.47
N GLN A 134 -9.02 1.62 -8.22
CA GLN A 134 -8.77 2.62 -9.26
C GLN A 134 -7.47 2.36 -10.02
N ALA A 135 -6.38 1.99 -9.33
CA ALA A 135 -5.13 1.64 -9.97
C ALA A 135 -5.29 0.44 -10.92
N TRP A 136 -5.97 -0.62 -10.46
CA TRP A 136 -6.06 -1.87 -11.20
C TRP A 136 -7.18 -1.92 -12.24
N ASN A 137 -8.21 -1.07 -12.12
CA ASN A 137 -9.23 -0.88 -13.15
C ASN A 137 -8.61 -0.48 -14.51
N ALA A 138 -7.50 0.27 -14.48
CA ALA A 138 -6.74 0.64 -15.67
C ALA A 138 -6.19 -0.57 -16.43
N TYR A 139 -5.90 -1.67 -15.74
CA TYR A 139 -5.42 -2.93 -16.30
C TYR A 139 -6.55 -3.91 -16.64
N GLY A 140 -7.80 -3.57 -16.32
CA GLY A 140 -8.97 -4.40 -16.60
C GLY A 140 -9.09 -5.59 -15.68
N ALA A 141 -8.59 -5.48 -14.44
CA ALA A 141 -8.74 -6.48 -13.39
C ALA A 141 -10.21 -6.83 -13.11
N GLN A 142 -10.42 -8.05 -12.67
CA GLN A 142 -11.67 -8.56 -12.10
C GLN A 142 -11.43 -8.83 -10.61
N TYR A 143 -12.45 -8.59 -9.77
CA TYR A 143 -12.31 -8.72 -8.33
C TYR A 143 -13.13 -9.87 -7.80
N ILE A 144 -12.54 -10.66 -6.91
CA ILE A 144 -13.20 -11.69 -6.13
C ILE A 144 -13.29 -11.17 -4.70
N PRO A 145 -14.46 -10.68 -4.26
CA PRO A 145 -14.61 -10.16 -2.93
C PRO A 145 -14.67 -11.29 -1.89
N VAL A 146 -13.91 -11.15 -0.81
CA VAL A 146 -14.01 -11.94 0.42
C VAL A 146 -14.56 -11.04 1.51
N ARG A 147 -15.59 -11.50 2.22
CA ARG A 147 -16.23 -10.73 3.27
C ARG A 147 -15.24 -10.41 4.40
N ALA A 148 -15.48 -9.31 5.09
CA ALA A 148 -14.78 -8.94 6.30
C ALA A 148 -15.77 -8.68 7.45
N ASP A 149 -15.31 -8.89 8.68
CA ASP A 149 -16.01 -8.58 9.92
C ASP A 149 -15.12 -7.75 10.87
N GLU A 150 -15.40 -7.73 12.17
CA GLU A 150 -14.64 -6.98 13.16
C GLU A 150 -13.16 -7.41 13.25
N ASP A 151 -12.86 -8.68 12.95
CA ASP A 151 -11.51 -9.27 12.93
C ASP A 151 -10.85 -9.22 11.52
N GLY A 152 -11.41 -8.46 10.59
CA GLY A 152 -10.91 -8.31 9.22
C GLY A 152 -11.45 -9.37 8.24
N MET A 153 -10.70 -9.71 7.20
CA MET A 153 -11.08 -10.69 6.18
C MET A 153 -11.49 -12.02 6.80
N ILE A 154 -12.63 -12.57 6.39
CA ILE A 154 -13.09 -13.93 6.79
C ILE A 154 -12.29 -14.97 5.99
N VAL A 155 -11.13 -15.34 6.51
CA VAL A 155 -10.14 -16.17 5.80
C VAL A 155 -10.67 -17.58 5.48
N ASP A 156 -11.71 -18.05 6.19
CA ASP A 156 -12.39 -19.33 5.88
C ASP A 156 -13.04 -19.36 4.51
N GLU A 157 -13.38 -18.20 3.95
CA GLU A 157 -13.96 -18.08 2.61
C GLU A 157 -12.91 -18.01 1.49
N LEU A 158 -11.65 -17.84 1.85
CA LEU A 158 -10.55 -17.56 0.90
C LEU A 158 -10.31 -18.73 -0.06
N GLU A 159 -10.37 -19.98 0.40
CA GLU A 159 -10.11 -21.14 -0.46
C GLU A 159 -11.03 -21.19 -1.71
N ALA A 160 -12.28 -20.80 -1.56
CA ALA A 160 -13.20 -20.75 -2.70
C ALA A 160 -12.76 -19.71 -3.74
N ALA A 161 -12.28 -18.56 -3.28
CA ALA A 161 -11.75 -17.50 -4.12
C ALA A 161 -10.45 -17.92 -4.83
N LEU A 162 -9.54 -18.61 -4.13
CA LEU A 162 -8.25 -19.02 -4.68
C LEU A 162 -8.35 -20.12 -5.75
N ARG A 163 -9.37 -20.94 -5.71
CA ARG A 163 -9.65 -21.96 -6.77
C ARG A 163 -9.92 -21.34 -8.14
N ILE A 164 -10.29 -20.06 -8.20
CA ILE A 164 -10.53 -19.33 -9.45
C ILE A 164 -9.19 -18.99 -10.14
N GLY A 165 -8.07 -19.03 -9.42
CA GLY A 165 -6.73 -18.72 -9.93
C GLY A 165 -6.41 -17.22 -9.99
N PRO A 166 -6.62 -16.45 -8.90
CA PRO A 166 -6.27 -15.04 -8.88
C PRO A 166 -4.76 -14.82 -8.95
N LYS A 167 -4.34 -13.64 -9.39
CA LYS A 167 -2.94 -13.25 -9.48
C LYS A 167 -2.30 -12.97 -8.12
N PHE A 168 -3.08 -12.38 -7.22
CA PHE A 168 -2.67 -12.09 -5.85
C PHE A 168 -3.87 -11.83 -4.95
N ILE A 169 -3.62 -11.83 -3.64
CA ILE A 169 -4.55 -11.40 -2.60
C ILE A 169 -4.13 -10.01 -2.16
N TYR A 170 -5.04 -9.04 -2.12
CA TYR A 170 -4.81 -7.71 -1.58
C TYR A 170 -5.53 -7.52 -0.25
N VAL A 171 -4.79 -7.10 0.76
CA VAL A 171 -5.31 -6.94 2.11
C VAL A 171 -4.73 -5.70 2.80
N LEU A 172 -5.58 -4.99 3.57
CA LEU A 172 -5.17 -3.94 4.50
C LEU A 172 -5.30 -4.48 5.94
N PRO A 173 -4.25 -5.03 6.51
CA PRO A 173 -4.38 -5.79 7.76
C PRO A 173 -4.56 -4.93 9.01
N ASN A 174 -4.29 -3.62 8.95
CA ASN A 174 -4.38 -2.71 10.09
C ASN A 174 -5.29 -1.53 9.77
N PHE A 175 -6.30 -1.29 10.62
CA PHE A 175 -7.22 -0.15 10.49
C PHE A 175 -7.75 0.01 9.07
N GLN A 176 -8.30 -1.07 8.55
CA GLN A 176 -8.75 -1.23 7.16
C GLN A 176 -9.58 -0.04 6.66
N ASN A 177 -9.29 0.41 5.47
CA ASN A 177 -10.03 1.49 4.83
C ASN A 177 -10.98 0.93 3.75
N PRO A 178 -12.33 1.06 3.92
CA PRO A 178 -13.03 1.94 4.87
C PRO A 178 -13.56 1.25 6.13
N GLY A 179 -13.35 -0.04 6.33
CA GLY A 179 -14.01 -0.84 7.38
C GLY A 179 -13.54 -0.54 8.81
N GLY A 180 -12.30 -0.05 8.99
CA GLY A 180 -11.71 0.22 10.30
C GLY A 180 -11.23 -1.02 11.05
N SER A 181 -11.52 -2.23 10.58
CA SER A 181 -11.12 -3.48 11.23
C SER A 181 -9.61 -3.72 11.19
N THR A 182 -9.14 -4.57 12.08
CA THR A 182 -7.75 -5.05 12.09
C THR A 182 -7.74 -6.56 11.98
N LEU A 183 -7.03 -7.10 10.99
CA LEU A 183 -6.91 -8.54 10.78
C LEU A 183 -6.22 -9.17 11.98
N SER A 184 -6.91 -10.10 12.65
CA SER A 184 -6.41 -10.75 13.85
C SER A 184 -5.17 -11.60 13.58
N LEU A 185 -4.33 -11.83 14.60
CA LEU A 185 -3.11 -12.64 14.47
C LEU A 185 -3.41 -14.05 13.96
N GLU A 186 -4.46 -14.68 14.44
CA GLU A 186 -4.90 -16.00 14.02
C GLU A 186 -5.22 -16.01 12.51
N ARG A 187 -5.97 -15.00 12.04
CA ARG A 187 -6.32 -14.89 10.62
C ARG A 187 -5.12 -14.57 9.74
N ARG A 188 -4.10 -13.83 10.25
CA ARG A 188 -2.84 -13.61 9.50
C ARG A 188 -2.10 -14.92 9.25
N HIS A 189 -1.96 -15.77 10.27
CA HIS A 189 -1.35 -17.09 10.10
C HIS A 189 -2.13 -17.94 9.09
N LYS A 190 -3.43 -18.03 9.25
CA LYS A 190 -4.29 -18.81 8.36
C LYS A 190 -4.27 -18.30 6.92
N LEU A 191 -4.23 -16.98 6.73
CA LEU A 191 -4.07 -16.36 5.40
C LEU A 191 -2.79 -16.81 4.71
N ILE A 192 -1.65 -16.81 5.44
CA ILE A 192 -0.36 -17.26 4.92
C ILE A 192 -0.41 -18.73 4.52
N GLU A 193 -0.91 -19.61 5.40
CA GLU A 193 -1.04 -21.04 5.13
C GLU A 193 -1.87 -21.34 3.89
N ILE A 194 -3.02 -20.69 3.76
CA ILE A 194 -3.92 -20.88 2.62
C ILE A 194 -3.30 -20.30 1.35
N ALA A 195 -2.72 -19.10 1.41
CA ALA A 195 -2.05 -18.48 0.27
C ALA A 195 -0.88 -19.33 -0.24
N ASP A 196 -0.07 -19.87 0.67
CA ASP A 196 1.05 -20.78 0.34
C ASP A 196 0.56 -22.08 -0.31
N LYS A 197 -0.48 -22.70 0.26
CA LYS A 197 -1.10 -23.92 -0.31
C LYS A 197 -1.54 -23.76 -1.77
N TYR A 198 -2.01 -22.57 -2.14
CA TYR A 198 -2.46 -22.26 -3.51
C TYR A 198 -1.38 -21.58 -4.36
N GLY A 199 -0.23 -21.25 -3.81
CA GLY A 199 0.86 -20.55 -4.50
C GLY A 199 0.50 -19.14 -4.95
N VAL A 200 -0.39 -18.44 -4.22
CA VAL A 200 -0.88 -17.10 -4.55
C VAL A 200 -0.18 -16.07 -3.65
N PRO A 201 0.54 -15.08 -4.20
CA PRO A 201 1.20 -14.06 -3.40
C PRO A 201 0.21 -13.11 -2.72
N ILE A 202 0.65 -12.50 -1.62
CA ILE A 202 -0.11 -11.52 -0.85
C ILE A 202 0.49 -10.13 -1.09
N VAL A 203 -0.36 -9.15 -1.36
CA VAL A 203 -0.03 -7.72 -1.33
C VAL A 203 -0.59 -7.17 -0.02
N GLU A 204 0.30 -6.90 0.93
CA GLU A 204 -0.01 -6.32 2.22
C GLU A 204 0.15 -4.81 2.15
N ASP A 205 -0.95 -4.06 2.22
CA ASP A 205 -0.95 -2.59 2.21
C ASP A 205 -1.13 -2.07 3.64
N ASP A 206 -0.04 -1.59 4.24
CA ASP A 206 0.00 -1.18 5.65
C ASP A 206 0.44 0.28 5.84
N PRO A 207 -0.42 1.25 5.48
CA PRO A 207 -0.13 2.66 5.73
C PRO A 207 -0.34 3.09 7.19
N TYR A 208 -1.05 2.31 7.99
CA TYR A 208 -1.55 2.72 9.31
C TYR A 208 -1.00 1.91 10.48
N GLY A 209 -0.35 0.79 10.28
CA GLY A 209 0.05 -0.13 11.36
C GLY A 209 0.92 0.50 12.44
N GLN A 210 1.71 1.53 12.08
CA GLN A 210 2.53 2.28 13.04
C GLN A 210 1.76 3.39 13.78
N LEU A 211 0.51 3.67 13.41
CA LEU A 211 -0.35 4.69 14.04
C LEU A 211 -1.32 4.08 15.08
N ARG A 212 -0.91 3.01 15.72
CA ARG A 212 -1.72 2.39 16.76
C ARG A 212 -1.67 3.22 18.04
N TYR A 213 -2.84 3.66 18.52
CA TYR A 213 -2.99 4.47 19.72
C TYR A 213 -3.40 3.65 20.95
N ASP A 214 -3.98 2.46 20.72
CA ASP A 214 -4.44 1.56 21.77
C ASP A 214 -4.24 0.10 21.35
N GLY A 215 -4.06 -0.78 22.34
CA GLY A 215 -3.77 -2.20 22.15
C GLY A 215 -2.33 -2.49 21.70
N ASP A 216 -2.02 -3.78 21.59
CA ASP A 216 -0.69 -4.27 21.24
C ASP A 216 -0.44 -4.26 19.73
N HIS A 217 0.83 -4.13 19.36
CA HIS A 217 1.25 -4.25 17.96
C HIS A 217 1.07 -5.71 17.48
N ILE A 218 0.44 -5.87 16.32
CA ILE A 218 0.31 -7.17 15.67
C ILE A 218 1.37 -7.25 14.56
N PRO A 219 2.21 -8.30 14.52
CA PRO A 219 3.22 -8.48 13.49
C PRO A 219 2.62 -8.43 12.08
N SER A 220 3.33 -7.81 11.14
CA SER A 220 2.90 -7.77 9.73
C SER A 220 2.78 -9.18 9.13
N ILE A 221 1.97 -9.33 8.09
CA ILE A 221 1.86 -10.60 7.36
C ILE A 221 3.22 -10.97 6.77
N MET A 222 3.98 -9.99 6.26
CA MET A 222 5.35 -10.21 5.77
C MET A 222 6.25 -10.79 6.86
N SER A 223 6.15 -10.29 8.10
CA SER A 223 6.92 -10.81 9.24
C SER A 223 6.58 -12.26 9.54
N LEU A 224 5.29 -12.56 9.65
CA LEU A 224 4.78 -13.90 9.92
C LEU A 224 5.07 -14.88 8.78
N ASP A 225 5.03 -14.44 7.51
CA ASP A 225 5.41 -15.25 6.36
C ASP A 225 6.91 -15.61 6.39
N SER A 226 7.75 -14.68 6.83
CA SER A 226 9.18 -14.94 7.04
C SER A 226 9.41 -16.02 8.11
N GLU A 227 8.70 -15.95 9.23
CA GLU A 227 8.75 -16.95 10.30
C GLU A 227 8.22 -18.31 9.82
N TYR A 228 7.10 -18.32 9.11
CA TYR A 228 6.49 -19.53 8.54
C TYR A 228 7.44 -20.30 7.61
N ARG A 229 8.24 -19.59 6.82
CA ARG A 229 9.20 -20.20 5.89
C ARG A 229 10.51 -20.61 6.55
N GLY A 230 10.78 -20.12 7.74
CA GLY A 230 11.99 -20.40 8.50
C GLY A 230 13.22 -19.59 8.05
N PRO A 231 14.35 -19.77 8.73
CA PRO A 231 15.55 -18.96 8.51
C PRO A 231 16.14 -19.22 7.12
N ASN A 232 16.23 -18.16 6.32
CA ASN A 232 16.70 -18.19 4.93
C ASN A 232 17.99 -17.38 4.75
N GLY A 233 18.96 -17.56 5.66
CA GLY A 233 20.27 -16.92 5.56
C GLY A 233 20.28 -15.40 5.69
N GLY A 234 19.29 -14.81 6.37
CA GLY A 234 19.20 -13.36 6.60
C GLY A 234 18.58 -12.56 5.45
N HIS A 235 17.95 -13.22 4.49
CA HIS A 235 17.25 -12.53 3.39
C HIS A 235 15.78 -12.93 3.38
N TYR A 236 14.90 -11.93 3.33
CA TYR A 236 13.48 -12.17 3.09
C TYR A 236 13.27 -12.75 1.68
N SER A 237 12.65 -13.91 1.60
CA SER A 237 12.31 -14.60 0.35
C SER A 237 10.88 -15.14 0.34
N GLY A 238 9.99 -14.44 1.03
CA GLY A 238 8.58 -14.84 1.17
C GLY A 238 7.71 -14.46 -0.03
N ASN A 239 6.42 -14.74 0.11
CA ASN A 239 5.40 -14.50 -0.89
C ASN A 239 4.55 -13.24 -0.59
N VAL A 240 5.07 -12.32 0.23
CA VAL A 240 4.37 -11.08 0.59
C VAL A 240 5.09 -9.87 -0.03
N ILE A 241 4.34 -9.05 -0.75
CA ILE A 241 4.76 -7.71 -1.17
C ILE A 241 4.18 -6.73 -0.16
N TYR A 242 5.05 -6.16 0.68
CA TYR A 242 4.66 -5.21 1.71
C TYR A 242 4.72 -3.78 1.19
N LEU A 243 3.63 -3.04 1.32
CA LEU A 243 3.53 -1.63 1.00
C LEU A 243 3.39 -0.82 2.29
N SER A 244 4.15 0.27 2.37
CA SER A 244 4.03 1.27 3.42
C SER A 244 4.25 2.68 2.86
N THR A 245 4.04 3.71 3.67
CA THR A 245 4.14 5.10 3.18
C THR A 245 4.55 6.07 4.27
N PHE A 246 5.36 7.06 3.91
CA PHE A 246 5.64 8.20 4.75
C PHE A 246 4.49 9.20 4.85
N SER A 247 3.51 9.11 3.96
CA SER A 247 2.35 10.01 3.93
C SER A 247 1.53 10.02 5.23
N LYS A 248 1.58 8.93 6.00
CA LYS A 248 0.89 8.83 7.29
C LYS A 248 1.83 9.00 8.48
N LEU A 249 3.11 8.68 8.31
CA LEU A 249 4.11 8.75 9.37
C LEU A 249 4.75 10.14 9.49
N LEU A 250 4.88 10.87 8.39
CA LEU A 250 5.49 12.20 8.33
C LEU A 250 4.53 13.23 7.76
N ALA A 251 4.33 13.22 6.44
CA ALA A 251 3.41 14.13 5.78
C ALA A 251 2.95 13.60 4.41
N PRO A 252 1.70 13.86 3.98
CA PRO A 252 1.16 13.34 2.71
C PRO A 252 1.86 13.89 1.47
N GLY A 253 2.63 14.97 1.59
CA GLY A 253 3.37 15.59 0.49
C GLY A 253 4.73 14.94 0.19
N LEU A 254 5.10 13.87 0.91
CA LEU A 254 6.37 13.16 0.77
C LEU A 254 6.24 11.90 -0.08
#